data_892533612a96c65a102f00f5d27bac1f
#
_entry.id   892533612a96c65a102f00f5d27bac1f
#
_cell.length_a   1.000
_cell.length_b   1.000
_cell.length_c   1.000
_cell.angle_alpha   90.00
_cell.angle_beta   90.00
_cell.angle_gamma   90.00
#
_symmetry.space_group_name_H-M   'P 1'
#
loop_
_entity.id
_entity.type
_entity.pdbx_description
1 polymer ?
#
loop_
_entity_poly.entity_id
_entity_poly.type
_entity_poly.pdbx_seq_one_letter_code
_entity_poly.pdbx_strand_id
1 'polypeptide(L)'
;MSVRIGIVGCGMISEFQALALGELDGAEVAGFYNRSPDKAKARVDEFGGTFYATIDDMLADGSVAAISICTPSGEHLEVAVQAAGAGKHVMVEKPIEVTPERCDQIIAACRDAGVVLGAIFPRRFNDTSVLVKEAINEGRFGTLVHADVHIKWWRDQDYYDSGGWRGTWQLDGGGALMNQGIHGIDLLQWLLGGVEFVSAFTDTLAHTGIEVEDVATAAVKFRNGALGSIQGTTGAWPGGRIRIEICGTDGHVVMEDEILQTWEFREEKDGDGQIREQYGPRAGVGSGGGTDPRAIDFEGHRRNFADFVAAIRGDSSPHLDGAEARNAVAIITSIYRSAREERVVVIP
;
A
#
# COMPACT_ATOMS: atom_id res chain seq x y z
N MET A 1 24.44 -10.30 10.69
CA MET A 1 23.41 -10.86 11.60
C MET A 1 22.06 -10.67 10.94
N SER A 2 21.15 -11.62 11.14
CA SER A 2 19.77 -11.53 10.64
C SER A 2 18.97 -10.51 11.43
N VAL A 3 18.12 -9.73 10.75
CA VAL A 3 17.18 -8.82 11.39
C VAL A 3 15.94 -9.62 11.80
N ARG A 4 15.72 -9.74 13.10
CA ARG A 4 14.59 -10.52 13.65
C ARG A 4 13.37 -9.61 13.81
N ILE A 5 12.28 -10.00 13.14
CA ILE A 5 11.05 -9.18 13.03
C ILE A 5 9.89 -9.90 13.72
N GLY A 6 9.30 -9.26 14.73
CA GLY A 6 8.08 -9.71 15.40
C GLY A 6 6.85 -9.25 14.62
N ILE A 7 5.85 -10.11 14.43
CA ILE A 7 4.61 -9.78 13.72
C ILE A 7 3.48 -9.60 14.74
N VAL A 8 2.84 -8.42 14.72
CA VAL A 8 1.72 -8.04 15.58
C VAL A 8 0.44 -8.02 14.76
N GLY A 9 -0.51 -8.92 15.10
CA GLY A 9 -1.72 -9.16 14.32
C GLY A 9 -1.57 -10.39 13.41
N CYS A 10 -2.43 -11.40 13.61
CA CYS A 10 -2.35 -12.69 12.92
C CYS A 10 -3.55 -12.90 11.99
N GLY A 11 -3.85 -11.88 11.17
CA GLY A 11 -4.82 -11.93 10.07
C GLY A 11 -4.23 -12.61 8.82
N MET A 12 -4.95 -12.49 7.70
CA MET A 12 -4.51 -13.01 6.40
C MET A 12 -3.16 -12.44 5.98
N ILE A 13 -2.96 -11.13 6.13
CA ILE A 13 -1.75 -10.45 5.64
C ILE A 13 -0.48 -10.87 6.38
N SER A 14 -0.59 -11.29 7.65
CA SER A 14 0.56 -11.79 8.42
C SER A 14 1.19 -13.04 7.80
N GLU A 15 0.42 -13.85 7.08
CA GLU A 15 0.89 -15.01 6.33
C GLU A 15 1.80 -14.58 5.16
N PHE A 16 1.34 -13.62 4.34
CA PHE A 16 2.13 -13.07 3.24
C PHE A 16 3.44 -12.45 3.73
N GLN A 17 3.40 -11.75 4.87
CA GLN A 17 4.60 -11.17 5.46
C GLN A 17 5.56 -12.23 6.00
N ALA A 18 5.03 -13.28 6.65
CA ALA A 18 5.86 -14.37 7.14
C ALA A 18 6.53 -15.16 5.99
N LEU A 19 5.79 -15.42 4.89
CA LEU A 19 6.35 -15.99 3.67
C LEU A 19 7.46 -15.12 3.07
N ALA A 20 7.19 -13.82 2.93
CA ALA A 20 8.15 -12.85 2.40
C ALA A 20 9.45 -12.79 3.22
N LEU A 21 9.33 -12.80 4.55
CA LEU A 21 10.48 -12.82 5.46
C LEU A 21 11.23 -14.13 5.43
N GLY A 22 10.53 -15.27 5.25
CA GLY A 22 11.12 -16.59 5.16
C GLY A 22 12.01 -16.79 3.92
N GLU A 23 11.75 -16.04 2.84
CA GLU A 23 12.55 -16.03 1.61
C GLU A 23 13.55 -14.87 1.50
N LEU A 24 13.67 -14.05 2.55
CA LEU A 24 14.56 -12.89 2.54
C LEU A 24 15.86 -13.18 3.28
N ASP A 25 16.95 -13.23 2.55
CA ASP A 25 18.28 -13.36 3.15
C ASP A 25 18.58 -12.23 4.14
N GLY A 26 18.91 -12.62 5.37
CA GLY A 26 19.27 -11.66 6.41
C GLY A 26 18.10 -11.05 7.15
N ALA A 27 16.91 -11.58 7.00
CA ALA A 27 15.77 -11.34 7.89
C ALA A 27 15.19 -12.67 8.38
N GLU A 28 14.46 -12.64 9.47
CA GLU A 28 13.73 -13.81 9.97
C GLU A 28 12.55 -13.41 10.84
N VAL A 29 11.53 -14.24 10.88
CA VAL A 29 10.39 -14.07 11.78
C VAL A 29 10.84 -14.38 13.21
N ALA A 30 10.80 -13.40 14.11
CA ALA A 30 11.11 -13.58 15.53
C ALA A 30 9.97 -14.30 16.26
N GLY A 31 8.74 -14.03 15.89
CA GLY A 31 7.54 -14.63 16.45
C GLY A 31 6.30 -13.80 16.23
N PHE A 32 5.21 -14.19 16.90
CA PHE A 32 3.88 -13.64 16.67
C PHE A 32 3.19 -13.25 17.98
N TYR A 33 2.49 -12.13 17.91
CA TYR A 33 1.53 -11.69 18.93
C TYR A 33 0.17 -11.39 18.29
N ASN A 34 -0.89 -11.79 18.95
CA ASN A 34 -2.27 -11.42 18.58
C ASN A 34 -3.16 -11.40 19.83
N ARG A 35 -4.16 -10.51 19.88
CA ARG A 35 -5.16 -10.45 20.98
C ARG A 35 -5.89 -11.78 21.20
N SER A 36 -6.06 -12.58 20.13
CA SER A 36 -6.53 -13.97 20.22
C SER A 36 -5.31 -14.90 20.22
N PRO A 37 -4.92 -15.50 21.35
CA PRO A 37 -3.70 -16.31 21.47
C PRO A 37 -3.64 -17.48 20.49
N ASP A 38 -4.80 -18.10 20.19
CA ASP A 38 -4.85 -19.27 19.28
C ASP A 38 -4.45 -18.92 17.86
N LYS A 39 -4.74 -17.68 17.39
CA LYS A 39 -4.30 -17.21 16.07
C LYS A 39 -2.78 -17.05 16.02
N ALA A 40 -2.16 -16.53 17.08
CA ALA A 40 -0.72 -16.39 17.16
C ALA A 40 -0.02 -17.76 17.24
N LYS A 41 -0.54 -18.69 18.03
CA LYS A 41 -0.03 -20.07 18.11
C LYS A 41 -0.11 -20.77 16.76
N ALA A 42 -1.23 -20.65 16.05
CA ALA A 42 -1.38 -21.24 14.71
C ALA A 42 -0.31 -20.71 13.73
N ARG A 43 0.05 -19.41 13.80
CA ARG A 43 1.14 -18.85 12.99
C ARG A 43 2.51 -19.35 13.42
N VAL A 44 2.75 -19.55 14.72
CA VAL A 44 3.99 -20.16 15.22
C VAL A 44 4.11 -21.62 14.75
N ASP A 45 3.01 -22.38 14.78
CA ASP A 45 2.99 -23.76 14.30
C ASP A 45 3.31 -23.85 12.79
N GLU A 46 2.90 -22.85 12.01
CA GLU A 46 3.07 -22.79 10.56
C GLU A 46 4.45 -22.26 10.12
N PHE A 47 4.92 -21.17 10.76
CA PHE A 47 6.10 -20.42 10.34
C PHE A 47 7.27 -20.46 11.34
N GLY A 48 7.07 -21.08 12.49
CA GLY A 48 8.07 -21.08 13.57
C GLY A 48 8.10 -19.75 14.34
N GLY A 49 9.19 -19.54 15.07
CA GLY A 49 9.36 -18.37 15.92
C GLY A 49 8.73 -18.54 17.31
N THR A 50 8.62 -17.44 18.06
CA THR A 50 8.14 -17.42 19.43
C THR A 50 6.67 -17.00 19.49
N PHE A 51 5.87 -17.71 20.30
CA PHE A 51 4.56 -17.20 20.71
C PHE A 51 4.75 -16.20 21.84
N TYR A 52 4.29 -14.94 21.66
CA TYR A 52 4.28 -13.94 22.70
C TYR A 52 2.87 -13.81 23.27
N ALA A 53 2.75 -13.91 24.62
CA ALA A 53 1.46 -13.80 25.29
C ALA A 53 0.95 -12.36 25.34
N THR A 54 1.87 -11.39 25.42
CA THR A 54 1.58 -9.95 25.38
C THR A 54 2.49 -9.24 24.39
N ILE A 55 2.09 -8.05 23.96
CA ILE A 55 2.94 -7.20 23.14
C ILE A 55 4.20 -6.76 23.92
N ASP A 56 4.05 -6.52 25.23
CA ASP A 56 5.15 -6.10 26.10
C ASP A 56 6.23 -7.19 26.18
N ASP A 57 5.87 -8.48 26.21
CA ASP A 57 6.83 -9.59 26.16
C ASP A 57 7.65 -9.57 24.87
N MET A 58 6.99 -9.30 23.72
CA MET A 58 7.66 -9.19 22.41
C MET A 58 8.59 -7.97 22.37
N LEU A 59 8.14 -6.83 22.88
CA LEU A 59 8.93 -5.60 22.90
C LEU A 59 10.12 -5.67 23.88
N ALA A 60 9.98 -6.41 24.98
CA ALA A 60 11.05 -6.63 25.94
C ALA A 60 12.11 -7.66 25.47
N ASP A 61 11.80 -8.45 24.45
CA ASP A 61 12.77 -9.41 23.88
C ASP A 61 13.88 -8.66 23.14
N GLY A 62 15.09 -8.69 23.70
CA GLY A 62 16.26 -8.03 23.12
C GLY A 62 16.71 -8.64 21.78
N SER A 63 16.24 -9.82 21.42
CA SER A 63 16.54 -10.45 20.14
C SER A 63 15.63 -9.94 19.00
N VAL A 64 14.49 -9.30 19.29
CA VAL A 64 13.58 -8.69 18.32
C VAL A 64 14.12 -7.32 17.96
N ALA A 65 14.48 -7.10 16.71
CA ALA A 65 15.01 -5.83 16.21
C ALA A 65 13.92 -4.91 15.68
N ALA A 66 12.87 -5.48 15.09
CA ALA A 66 11.78 -4.72 14.46
C ALA A 66 10.42 -5.37 14.72
N ILE A 67 9.36 -4.57 14.59
CA ILE A 67 7.97 -5.01 14.67
C ILE A 67 7.29 -4.74 13.32
N SER A 68 6.60 -5.75 12.77
CA SER A 68 5.69 -5.60 11.66
C SER A 68 4.25 -5.61 12.14
N ILE A 69 3.49 -4.55 11.81
CA ILE A 69 2.15 -4.27 12.32
C ILE A 69 1.12 -4.68 11.27
N CYS A 70 0.30 -5.69 11.59
CA CYS A 70 -0.75 -6.29 10.76
C CYS A 70 -2.13 -6.24 11.46
N THR A 71 -2.33 -5.32 12.39
CA THR A 71 -3.61 -5.07 13.07
C THR A 71 -4.62 -4.39 12.12
N PRO A 72 -5.88 -4.19 12.50
CA PRO A 72 -6.76 -3.27 11.77
C PRO A 72 -6.14 -1.86 11.66
N SER A 73 -6.42 -1.18 10.55
CA SER A 73 -5.74 0.09 10.18
C SER A 73 -5.78 1.16 11.26
N GLY A 74 -6.94 1.35 11.91
CA GLY A 74 -7.11 2.34 12.99
C GLY A 74 -6.48 1.96 14.33
N GLU A 75 -5.76 0.84 14.41
CA GLU A 75 -5.01 0.39 15.60
C GLU A 75 -3.48 0.43 15.39
N HIS A 76 -3.02 0.94 14.25
CA HIS A 76 -1.58 0.96 13.91
C HIS A 76 -0.80 1.92 14.82
N LEU A 77 -1.36 3.10 15.12
CA LEU A 77 -0.70 4.15 15.91
C LEU A 77 -0.25 3.65 17.28
N GLU A 78 -1.14 3.01 18.01
CA GLU A 78 -0.88 2.60 19.39
C GLU A 78 0.26 1.57 19.45
N VAL A 79 0.26 0.62 18.51
CA VAL A 79 1.31 -0.41 18.39
C VAL A 79 2.64 0.21 17.94
N ALA A 80 2.60 1.12 16.96
CA ALA A 80 3.79 1.79 16.44
C ALA A 80 4.49 2.65 17.50
N VAL A 81 3.72 3.41 18.28
CA VAL A 81 4.24 4.24 19.38
C VAL A 81 4.89 3.38 20.47
N GLN A 82 4.26 2.26 20.85
CA GLN A 82 4.83 1.33 21.83
C GLN A 82 6.14 0.71 21.31
N ALA A 83 6.16 0.25 20.06
CA ALA A 83 7.34 -0.35 19.44
C ALA A 83 8.49 0.65 19.35
N ALA A 84 8.23 1.87 18.86
CA ALA A 84 9.22 2.96 18.80
C ALA A 84 9.76 3.31 20.19
N GLY A 85 8.88 3.44 21.20
CA GLY A 85 9.26 3.70 22.60
C GLY A 85 10.12 2.61 23.22
N ALA A 86 10.00 1.36 22.74
CA ALA A 86 10.88 0.23 23.10
C ALA A 86 12.17 0.15 22.26
N GLY A 87 12.43 1.13 21.39
CA GLY A 87 13.60 1.16 20.52
C GLY A 87 13.56 0.13 19.37
N LYS A 88 12.37 -0.37 18.99
CA LYS A 88 12.20 -1.28 17.88
C LYS A 88 11.95 -0.51 16.59
N HIS A 89 12.57 -0.94 15.48
CA HIS A 89 12.21 -0.46 14.15
C HIS A 89 10.77 -0.89 13.81
N VAL A 90 10.07 -0.12 12.99
CA VAL A 90 8.64 -0.31 12.76
C VAL A 90 8.35 -0.44 11.27
N MET A 91 7.71 -1.53 10.87
CA MET A 91 7.08 -1.72 9.57
C MET A 91 5.58 -1.73 9.75
N VAL A 92 4.83 -0.95 8.98
CA VAL A 92 3.39 -0.81 9.12
C VAL A 92 2.67 -1.24 7.85
N GLU A 93 1.62 -2.07 7.99
CA GLU A 93 0.71 -2.37 6.88
C GLU A 93 -0.02 -1.11 6.40
N LYS A 94 -0.48 -1.20 5.16
CA LYS A 94 -1.29 -0.12 4.56
C LYS A 94 -2.77 -0.19 5.03
N PRO A 95 -3.40 0.98 5.15
CA PRO A 95 -2.80 2.31 5.25
C PRO A 95 -1.92 2.42 6.50
N ILE A 96 -0.92 3.29 6.47
CA ILE A 96 -0.06 3.50 7.65
C ILE A 96 -0.89 3.89 8.89
N GLU A 97 -1.97 4.62 8.68
CA GLU A 97 -3.05 4.95 9.63
C GLU A 97 -4.26 5.53 8.89
N VAL A 98 -5.40 5.70 9.57
CA VAL A 98 -6.66 6.10 8.94
C VAL A 98 -6.81 7.61 8.71
N THR A 99 -5.99 8.44 9.34
CA THR A 99 -5.95 9.90 9.12
C THR A 99 -4.52 10.43 9.01
N PRO A 100 -4.29 11.54 8.27
CA PRO A 100 -2.97 12.16 8.18
C PRO A 100 -2.39 12.54 9.53
N GLU A 101 -3.19 13.03 10.47
CA GLU A 101 -2.75 13.45 11.80
C GLU A 101 -2.24 12.26 12.63
N ARG A 102 -2.87 11.07 12.50
CA ARG A 102 -2.41 9.84 13.16
C ARG A 102 -1.17 9.29 12.47
N CYS A 103 -1.05 9.42 11.13
CA CYS A 103 0.19 9.13 10.41
C CYS A 103 1.35 9.99 10.93
N ASP A 104 1.11 11.30 11.11
CA ASP A 104 2.12 12.25 11.61
C ASP A 104 2.59 11.88 13.03
N GLN A 105 1.72 11.32 13.87
CA GLN A 105 2.08 10.83 15.21
C GLN A 105 2.99 9.59 15.14
N ILE A 106 2.74 8.64 14.24
CA ILE A 106 3.63 7.48 14.01
C ILE A 106 5.00 7.96 13.55
N ILE A 107 5.01 8.84 12.54
CA ILE A 107 6.25 9.39 11.98
C ILE A 107 7.07 10.10 13.06
N ALA A 108 6.42 10.94 13.87
CA ALA A 108 7.07 11.65 14.97
C ALA A 108 7.63 10.69 16.03
N ALA A 109 6.85 9.68 16.45
CA ALA A 109 7.30 8.71 17.45
C ALA A 109 8.54 7.93 17.00
N CYS A 110 8.56 7.46 15.75
CA CYS A 110 9.71 6.73 15.22
C CYS A 110 10.94 7.63 15.04
N ARG A 111 10.75 8.87 14.53
CA ARG A 111 11.84 9.86 14.42
C ARG A 111 12.44 10.21 15.77
N ASP A 112 11.61 10.48 16.77
CA ASP A 112 12.04 10.93 18.10
C ASP A 112 12.74 9.79 18.87
N ALA A 113 12.36 8.54 18.59
CA ALA A 113 13.05 7.35 19.10
C ALA A 113 14.31 6.96 18.29
N GLY A 114 14.57 7.58 17.15
CA GLY A 114 15.71 7.25 16.29
C GLY A 114 15.61 5.87 15.64
N VAL A 115 14.40 5.37 15.39
CA VAL A 115 14.15 4.07 14.76
C VAL A 115 13.66 4.22 13.32
N VAL A 116 13.94 3.24 12.48
CA VAL A 116 13.49 3.22 11.09
C VAL A 116 11.97 2.95 11.06
N LEU A 117 11.24 3.74 10.29
CA LEU A 117 9.84 3.52 9.95
C LEU A 117 9.75 3.17 8.46
N GLY A 118 9.19 2.00 8.16
CA GLY A 118 8.80 1.58 6.81
C GLY A 118 7.30 1.36 6.73
N ALA A 119 6.77 1.39 5.51
CA ALA A 119 5.37 1.08 5.23
C ALA A 119 5.25 0.03 4.11
N ILE A 120 4.10 -0.63 4.01
CA ILE A 120 3.86 -1.68 3.02
C ILE A 120 3.09 -1.12 1.83
N PHE A 121 3.79 -0.90 0.71
CA PHE A 121 3.19 -0.62 -0.60
C PHE A 121 3.93 -1.43 -1.68
N PRO A 122 3.67 -2.73 -1.76
CA PRO A 122 4.47 -3.68 -2.55
C PRO A 122 4.51 -3.36 -4.04
N ARG A 123 3.47 -2.70 -4.58
CA ARG A 123 3.40 -2.35 -6.01
C ARG A 123 4.47 -1.35 -6.47
N ARG A 124 5.04 -0.54 -5.57
CA ARG A 124 6.19 0.33 -5.92
C ARG A 124 7.45 -0.45 -6.29
N PHE A 125 7.56 -1.70 -5.81
CA PHE A 125 8.71 -2.58 -6.02
C PHE A 125 8.55 -3.53 -7.22
N ASN A 126 7.42 -3.48 -7.94
CA ASN A 126 7.21 -4.26 -9.15
C ASN A 126 8.07 -3.71 -10.29
N ASP A 127 8.65 -4.61 -11.10
CA ASP A 127 9.56 -4.23 -12.19
C ASP A 127 8.92 -3.20 -13.14
N THR A 128 7.66 -3.40 -13.51
CA THR A 128 6.94 -2.46 -14.39
C THR A 128 6.76 -1.09 -13.78
N SER A 129 6.49 -1.02 -12.47
CA SER A 129 6.36 0.25 -11.75
C SER A 129 7.70 1.01 -11.71
N VAL A 130 8.79 0.29 -11.48
CA VAL A 130 10.15 0.84 -11.51
C VAL A 130 10.49 1.36 -12.90
N LEU A 131 10.25 0.56 -13.96
CA LEU A 131 10.48 0.97 -15.37
C LEU A 131 9.70 2.25 -15.74
N VAL A 132 8.42 2.34 -15.34
CA VAL A 132 7.61 3.55 -15.59
C VAL A 132 8.18 4.75 -14.84
N LYS A 133 8.60 4.56 -13.58
CA LYS A 133 9.22 5.64 -12.78
C LYS A 133 10.54 6.12 -13.38
N GLU A 134 11.38 5.20 -13.87
CA GLU A 134 12.63 5.52 -14.55
C GLU A 134 12.36 6.31 -15.83
N ALA A 135 11.41 5.88 -16.67
CA ALA A 135 11.03 6.58 -17.89
C ALA A 135 10.52 8.02 -17.61
N ILE A 136 9.80 8.23 -16.50
CA ILE A 136 9.37 9.57 -16.06
C ILE A 136 10.59 10.40 -15.62
N ASN A 137 11.48 9.84 -14.81
CA ASN A 137 12.67 10.52 -14.31
C ASN A 137 13.66 10.88 -15.43
N GLU A 138 13.73 10.06 -16.48
CA GLU A 138 14.51 10.31 -17.69
C GLU A 138 13.86 11.34 -18.64
N GLY A 139 12.65 11.82 -18.30
CA GLY A 139 11.93 12.81 -19.12
C GLY A 139 11.34 12.26 -20.41
N ARG A 140 11.22 10.95 -20.57
CA ARG A 140 10.74 10.30 -21.81
C ARG A 140 9.31 10.67 -22.20
N PHE A 141 8.51 11.08 -21.23
CA PHE A 141 7.13 11.54 -21.48
C PHE A 141 7.06 12.98 -22.04
N GLY A 142 8.18 13.73 -22.04
CA GLY A 142 8.11 15.18 -22.26
C GLY A 142 7.35 15.87 -21.13
N THR A 143 6.41 16.77 -21.45
CA THR A 143 5.51 17.34 -20.45
C THR A 143 4.40 16.35 -20.11
N LEU A 144 4.29 15.96 -18.84
CA LEU A 144 3.17 15.14 -18.36
C LEU A 144 1.87 15.96 -18.47
N VAL A 145 0.86 15.42 -19.13
CA VAL A 145 -0.39 16.11 -19.45
C VAL A 145 -1.55 15.56 -18.65
N HIS A 146 -1.66 14.21 -18.60
CA HIS A 146 -2.80 13.53 -18.01
C HIS A 146 -2.40 12.21 -17.38
N ALA A 147 -3.02 11.84 -16.25
CA ALA A 147 -2.85 10.51 -15.67
C ALA A 147 -4.06 10.07 -14.86
N ASP A 148 -4.44 8.80 -15.01
CA ASP A 148 -5.60 8.20 -14.37
C ASP A 148 -5.25 6.93 -13.61
N VAL A 149 -6.01 6.66 -12.55
CA VAL A 149 -6.06 5.33 -11.92
C VAL A 149 -7.49 4.84 -11.79
N HIS A 150 -7.72 3.61 -12.26
CA HIS A 150 -9.00 2.92 -12.13
C HIS A 150 -8.82 1.65 -11.30
N ILE A 151 -9.58 1.55 -10.21
CA ILE A 151 -9.62 0.41 -9.29
C ILE A 151 -11.07 -0.09 -9.26
N LYS A 152 -11.44 -0.93 -10.23
CA LYS A 152 -12.79 -1.48 -10.37
C LYS A 152 -12.79 -2.92 -9.89
N TRP A 153 -12.84 -3.09 -8.58
CA TRP A 153 -12.77 -4.37 -7.92
C TRP A 153 -14.16 -4.87 -7.52
N TRP A 154 -14.23 -6.15 -7.21
CA TRP A 154 -15.40 -6.78 -6.65
C TRP A 154 -15.12 -7.32 -5.25
N ARG A 155 -16.01 -7.01 -4.33
CA ARG A 155 -16.12 -7.66 -3.03
C ARG A 155 -17.60 -7.99 -2.83
N ASP A 156 -17.89 -9.16 -2.28
CA ASP A 156 -19.25 -9.52 -1.89
C ASP A 156 -19.61 -8.90 -0.52
N GLN A 157 -20.87 -9.01 -0.14
CA GLN A 157 -21.32 -8.51 1.18
C GLN A 157 -20.62 -9.28 2.31
N ASP A 158 -20.40 -10.60 2.15
CA ASP A 158 -19.74 -11.43 3.15
C ASP A 158 -18.31 -10.95 3.49
N TYR A 159 -17.62 -10.34 2.54
CA TYR A 159 -16.32 -9.72 2.79
C TYR A 159 -16.40 -8.65 3.89
N TYR A 160 -17.40 -7.80 3.84
CA TYR A 160 -17.61 -6.75 4.82
C TYR A 160 -18.15 -7.31 6.14
N ASP A 161 -19.06 -8.28 6.09
CA ASP A 161 -19.70 -8.86 7.27
C ASP A 161 -18.74 -9.74 8.09
N SER A 162 -17.69 -10.29 7.46
CA SER A 162 -16.78 -11.27 8.10
C SER A 162 -15.78 -10.68 9.09
N GLY A 163 -15.55 -9.37 9.11
CA GLY A 163 -14.39 -8.80 9.80
C GLY A 163 -14.66 -7.96 11.06
N GLY A 164 -15.88 -7.46 11.25
CA GLY A 164 -16.26 -6.57 12.36
C GLY A 164 -15.54 -5.21 12.40
N TRP A 165 -14.47 -5.00 11.60
CA TRP A 165 -13.73 -3.75 11.48
C TRP A 165 -13.83 -3.15 10.08
N ARG A 166 -14.07 -4.02 9.08
CA ARG A 166 -14.20 -3.59 7.68
C ARG A 166 -15.45 -2.74 7.49
N GLY A 167 -15.33 -1.75 6.61
CA GLY A 167 -16.43 -0.86 6.31
C GLY A 167 -16.77 0.14 7.42
N THR A 168 -15.87 0.36 8.39
CA THR A 168 -16.05 1.34 9.48
C THR A 168 -15.07 2.49 9.34
N TRP A 169 -15.49 3.72 9.68
CA TRP A 169 -14.58 4.87 9.67
C TRP A 169 -13.45 4.74 10.70
N GLN A 170 -13.74 4.14 11.85
CA GLN A 170 -12.80 4.08 12.98
C GLN A 170 -11.64 3.13 12.71
N LEU A 171 -11.91 1.92 12.20
CA LEU A 171 -10.90 0.86 12.12
C LEU A 171 -10.40 0.61 10.69
N ASP A 172 -11.23 0.85 9.67
CA ASP A 172 -10.85 0.71 8.26
C ASP A 172 -10.40 2.06 7.66
N GLY A 173 -10.95 3.18 8.17
CA GLY A 173 -10.62 4.54 7.75
C GLY A 173 -11.26 4.98 6.44
N GLY A 174 -12.04 4.11 5.83
CA GLY A 174 -12.71 4.28 4.55
C GLY A 174 -13.07 2.94 3.93
N GLY A 175 -13.60 2.97 2.72
CA GLY A 175 -14.07 1.78 2.02
C GLY A 175 -13.21 1.41 0.82
N ALA A 176 -13.81 1.52 -0.38
CA ALA A 176 -13.18 1.12 -1.63
C ALA A 176 -11.83 1.81 -1.87
N LEU A 177 -11.68 3.10 -1.52
CA LEU A 177 -10.42 3.81 -1.71
C LEU A 177 -9.38 3.45 -0.66
N MET A 178 -9.74 3.47 0.64
CA MET A 178 -8.76 3.32 1.73
C MET A 178 -8.23 1.90 1.87
N ASN A 179 -9.09 0.90 1.72
CA ASN A 179 -8.67 -0.48 1.92
C ASN A 179 -8.11 -1.11 0.62
N GLN A 180 -8.83 -0.99 -0.50
CA GLN A 180 -8.47 -1.62 -1.78
C GLN A 180 -7.76 -0.65 -2.71
N GLY A 181 -8.29 0.54 -2.87
CA GLY A 181 -7.82 1.53 -3.84
C GLY A 181 -6.48 2.16 -3.52
N ILE A 182 -6.11 2.18 -2.25
CA ILE A 182 -4.90 2.86 -1.77
C ILE A 182 -3.62 2.43 -2.51
N HIS A 183 -3.51 1.17 -2.93
CA HIS A 183 -2.36 0.68 -3.68
C HIS A 183 -2.19 1.36 -5.04
N GLY A 184 -3.30 1.57 -5.77
CA GLY A 184 -3.29 2.27 -7.06
C GLY A 184 -3.09 3.77 -6.87
N ILE A 185 -3.70 4.35 -5.84
CA ILE A 185 -3.58 5.78 -5.50
C ILE A 185 -2.16 6.11 -5.09
N ASP A 186 -1.55 5.27 -4.25
CA ASP A 186 -0.16 5.40 -3.85
C ASP A 186 0.78 5.34 -5.06
N LEU A 187 0.58 4.35 -5.94
CA LEU A 187 1.42 4.19 -7.12
C LEU A 187 1.28 5.40 -8.06
N LEU A 188 0.05 5.87 -8.32
CA LEU A 188 -0.19 7.04 -9.16
C LEU A 188 0.50 8.29 -8.61
N GLN A 189 0.34 8.59 -7.31
CA GLN A 189 0.95 9.77 -6.69
C GLN A 189 2.47 9.70 -6.67
N TRP A 190 3.04 8.53 -6.44
CA TRP A 190 4.49 8.31 -6.48
C TRP A 190 5.06 8.52 -7.89
N LEU A 191 4.38 8.01 -8.91
CA LEU A 191 4.77 8.19 -10.31
C LEU A 191 4.72 9.66 -10.71
N LEU A 192 3.63 10.37 -10.42
CA LEU A 192 3.36 11.73 -10.90
C LEU A 192 3.95 12.85 -10.01
N GLY A 193 4.50 12.55 -8.83
CA GLY A 193 5.09 13.56 -7.94
C GLY A 193 4.09 14.28 -7.05
N GLY A 194 2.95 13.64 -6.74
CA GLY A 194 1.95 14.10 -5.77
C GLY A 194 0.78 14.87 -6.36
N VAL A 195 -0.34 14.83 -5.67
CA VAL A 195 -1.59 15.53 -6.01
C VAL A 195 -1.68 16.83 -5.22
N GLU A 196 -2.13 17.90 -5.87
CA GLU A 196 -2.30 19.24 -5.26
C GLU A 196 -3.75 19.55 -4.92
N PHE A 197 -4.69 19.25 -5.86
CA PHE A 197 -6.12 19.53 -5.71
C PHE A 197 -6.96 18.31 -6.05
N VAL A 198 -8.12 18.21 -5.42
CA VAL A 198 -9.12 17.18 -5.68
C VAL A 198 -10.55 17.75 -5.65
N SER A 199 -11.40 17.24 -6.56
CA SER A 199 -12.86 17.43 -6.56
C SER A 199 -13.52 16.07 -6.76
N ALA A 200 -14.43 15.64 -5.88
CA ALA A 200 -14.86 14.25 -5.82
C ALA A 200 -16.32 14.04 -5.45
N PHE A 201 -16.83 12.88 -5.83
CA PHE A 201 -18.08 12.27 -5.37
C PHE A 201 -17.79 10.91 -4.79
N THR A 202 -18.47 10.54 -3.70
CA THR A 202 -18.42 9.22 -3.07
C THR A 202 -19.82 8.79 -2.67
N ASP A 203 -20.11 7.50 -2.73
CA ASP A 203 -21.39 6.96 -2.30
C ASP A 203 -21.25 5.48 -1.87
N THR A 204 -22.31 4.93 -1.29
CA THR A 204 -22.45 3.51 -0.95
C THR A 204 -23.62 2.95 -1.72
N LEU A 205 -23.34 2.30 -2.86
CA LEU A 205 -24.37 1.88 -3.84
C LEU A 205 -24.55 0.36 -3.92
N ALA A 206 -23.52 -0.41 -3.65
CA ALA A 206 -23.50 -1.86 -3.87
C ALA A 206 -23.65 -2.67 -2.57
N HIS A 207 -23.24 -2.11 -1.43
CA HIS A 207 -23.21 -2.82 -0.16
C HIS A 207 -24.14 -2.18 0.87
N THR A 208 -24.54 -2.96 1.88
CA THR A 208 -25.37 -2.52 2.99
C THR A 208 -24.65 -2.73 4.32
N GLY A 209 -25.06 -1.96 5.35
CA GLY A 209 -24.51 -2.14 6.70
C GLY A 209 -23.06 -1.70 6.89
N ILE A 210 -22.49 -0.99 5.92
CA ILE A 210 -21.17 -0.34 6.02
C ILE A 210 -21.33 1.18 6.21
N GLU A 211 -20.37 1.79 6.89
CA GLU A 211 -20.39 3.24 7.20
C GLU A 211 -19.71 4.06 6.10
N VAL A 212 -18.90 3.41 5.26
CA VAL A 212 -17.95 4.00 4.33
C VAL A 212 -18.42 3.86 2.88
N GLU A 213 -17.71 4.49 1.95
CA GLU A 213 -18.02 4.41 0.53
C GLU A 213 -17.60 3.06 -0.09
N ASP A 214 -18.38 2.60 -1.06
CA ASP A 214 -18.01 1.49 -1.94
C ASP A 214 -17.78 1.93 -3.39
N VAL A 215 -17.99 3.23 -3.68
CA VAL A 215 -17.69 3.85 -4.95
C VAL A 215 -17.23 5.29 -4.77
N ALA A 216 -16.22 5.70 -5.52
CA ALA A 216 -15.69 7.05 -5.57
C ALA A 216 -15.19 7.42 -6.95
N THR A 217 -15.36 8.69 -7.32
CA THR A 217 -14.78 9.29 -8.52
C THR A 217 -14.27 10.68 -8.17
N ALA A 218 -13.00 10.95 -8.49
CA ALA A 218 -12.35 12.23 -8.23
C ALA A 218 -11.61 12.74 -9.46
N ALA A 219 -11.76 14.02 -9.78
CA ALA A 219 -10.86 14.77 -10.65
C ALA A 219 -9.71 15.31 -9.80
N VAL A 220 -8.47 15.21 -10.30
CA VAL A 220 -7.26 15.62 -9.60
C VAL A 220 -6.40 16.54 -10.45
N LYS A 221 -5.64 17.42 -9.79
CA LYS A 221 -4.53 18.16 -10.40
C LYS A 221 -3.26 17.80 -9.64
N PHE A 222 -2.25 17.39 -10.39
CA PHE A 222 -0.94 17.06 -9.84
C PHE A 222 -0.07 18.29 -9.63
N ARG A 223 0.90 18.21 -8.74
CA ARG A 223 1.85 19.30 -8.44
C ARG A 223 2.68 19.72 -9.67
N ASN A 224 2.92 18.82 -10.61
CA ASN A 224 3.59 19.10 -11.89
C ASN A 224 2.70 19.79 -12.93
N GLY A 225 1.41 20.02 -12.63
CA GLY A 225 0.42 20.69 -13.46
C GLY A 225 -0.44 19.74 -14.30
N ALA A 226 -0.12 18.45 -14.41
CA ALA A 226 -0.95 17.48 -15.09
C ALA A 226 -2.33 17.36 -14.45
N LEU A 227 -3.33 16.99 -15.24
CA LEU A 227 -4.69 16.69 -14.77
C LEU A 227 -4.90 15.17 -14.75
N GLY A 228 -5.93 14.71 -14.05
CA GLY A 228 -6.26 13.30 -14.06
C GLY A 228 -7.48 12.93 -13.24
N SER A 229 -7.67 11.63 -13.08
CA SER A 229 -8.77 11.10 -12.27
C SER A 229 -8.36 9.91 -11.41
N ILE A 230 -9.10 9.74 -10.30
CA ILE A 230 -9.04 8.57 -9.42
C ILE A 230 -10.44 7.99 -9.36
N GLN A 231 -10.60 6.72 -9.77
CA GLN A 231 -11.86 6.00 -9.71
C GLN A 231 -11.68 4.69 -8.94
N GLY A 232 -12.48 4.49 -7.89
CA GLY A 232 -12.43 3.28 -7.08
C GLY A 232 -13.82 2.77 -6.75
N THR A 233 -14.01 1.45 -6.83
CA THR A 233 -15.21 0.78 -6.35
C THR A 233 -14.93 -0.67 -5.98
N THR A 234 -15.68 -1.20 -5.02
CA THR A 234 -15.74 -2.62 -4.69
C THR A 234 -17.03 -3.30 -5.19
N GLY A 235 -17.89 -2.54 -5.87
CA GLY A 235 -19.16 -3.02 -6.43
C GLY A 235 -19.11 -3.42 -7.91
N ALA A 236 -17.94 -3.49 -8.56
CA ALA A 236 -17.84 -3.77 -9.99
C ALA A 236 -17.57 -5.26 -10.28
N TRP A 237 -18.64 -6.05 -10.49
CA TRP A 237 -18.55 -7.45 -10.93
C TRP A 237 -17.94 -7.60 -12.33
N PRO A 238 -17.03 -8.59 -12.58
CA PRO A 238 -16.48 -9.58 -11.65
C PRO A 238 -15.20 -9.09 -10.94
N GLY A 239 -14.84 -7.85 -11.04
CA GLY A 239 -13.58 -7.26 -10.64
C GLY A 239 -12.57 -7.23 -11.78
N GLY A 240 -11.68 -6.24 -11.77
CA GLY A 240 -10.65 -6.04 -12.78
C GLY A 240 -9.30 -5.75 -12.14
N ARG A 241 -8.32 -5.45 -13.00
CA ARG A 241 -6.98 -5.02 -12.59
C ARG A 241 -6.98 -3.56 -12.19
N ILE A 242 -6.02 -3.16 -11.39
CA ILE A 242 -5.69 -1.74 -11.24
C ILE A 242 -5.08 -1.28 -12.57
N ARG A 243 -5.74 -0.28 -13.19
CA ARG A 243 -5.27 0.33 -14.42
C ARG A 243 -4.75 1.73 -14.13
N ILE A 244 -3.52 1.99 -14.54
CA ILE A 244 -2.90 3.31 -14.53
C ILE A 244 -2.56 3.68 -15.96
N GLU A 245 -2.97 4.88 -16.37
CA GLU A 245 -2.63 5.45 -17.66
C GLU A 245 -1.90 6.77 -17.45
N ILE A 246 -0.79 6.98 -18.17
CA ILE A 246 0.03 8.19 -18.08
C ILE A 246 0.30 8.68 -19.49
N CYS A 247 -0.10 9.93 -19.77
CA CYS A 247 0.07 10.60 -21.05
C CYS A 247 0.97 11.83 -20.89
N GLY A 248 1.98 11.90 -21.73
CA GLY A 248 2.81 13.08 -21.90
C GLY A 248 2.82 13.55 -23.37
N THR A 249 3.54 14.63 -23.66
CA THR A 249 3.68 15.14 -25.04
C THR A 249 4.50 14.19 -25.93
N ASP A 250 5.34 13.35 -25.33
CA ASP A 250 6.29 12.50 -26.05
C ASP A 250 6.23 11.03 -25.61
N GLY A 251 5.31 10.66 -24.68
CA GLY A 251 5.17 9.31 -24.19
C GLY A 251 3.77 8.98 -23.72
N HIS A 252 3.38 7.70 -23.89
CA HIS A 252 2.11 7.14 -23.43
C HIS A 252 2.35 5.74 -22.87
N VAL A 253 1.98 5.54 -21.61
CA VAL A 253 2.06 4.25 -20.94
C VAL A 253 0.72 3.90 -20.32
N VAL A 254 0.29 2.65 -20.52
CA VAL A 254 -0.85 2.05 -19.84
C VAL A 254 -0.38 0.79 -19.14
N MET A 255 -0.59 0.75 -17.83
CA MET A 255 -0.25 -0.37 -16.97
C MET A 255 -1.53 -0.95 -16.34
N GLU A 256 -1.70 -2.26 -16.43
CA GLU A 256 -2.76 -3.02 -15.74
C GLU A 256 -2.12 -4.05 -14.82
N ASP A 257 -2.11 -3.77 -13.51
CA ASP A 257 -1.25 -4.43 -12.52
C ASP A 257 0.22 -4.41 -12.98
N GLU A 258 0.81 -5.56 -13.33
CA GLU A 258 2.20 -5.67 -13.81
C GLU A 258 2.31 -5.83 -15.34
N ILE A 259 1.22 -5.58 -16.07
CA ILE A 259 1.21 -5.73 -17.53
C ILE A 259 1.23 -4.35 -18.18
N LEU A 260 2.20 -4.11 -19.03
CA LEU A 260 2.29 -2.91 -19.86
C LEU A 260 1.44 -3.10 -21.12
N GLN A 261 0.17 -2.62 -21.06
CA GLN A 261 -0.74 -2.64 -22.22
C GLN A 261 -0.24 -1.71 -23.34
N THR A 262 0.41 -0.61 -22.94
CA THR A 262 1.02 0.37 -23.84
C THR A 262 2.36 0.81 -23.24
N TRP A 263 3.40 0.85 -24.10
CA TRP A 263 4.73 1.38 -23.81
C TRP A 263 5.23 2.08 -25.07
N GLU A 264 4.81 3.35 -25.24
CA GLU A 264 5.03 4.09 -26.46
C GLU A 264 5.67 5.44 -26.18
N PHE A 265 6.78 5.73 -26.86
CA PHE A 265 7.50 6.99 -26.75
C PHE A 265 7.83 7.51 -28.15
N ARG A 266 7.85 8.85 -28.32
CA ARG A 266 8.19 9.51 -29.57
C ARG A 266 9.60 9.11 -30.06
N GLU A 267 10.54 9.01 -29.11
CA GLU A 267 11.87 8.49 -29.36
C GLU A 267 12.00 7.11 -28.73
N GLU A 268 12.15 6.11 -29.59
CA GLU A 268 12.38 4.73 -29.16
C GLU A 268 13.82 4.57 -28.67
N LYS A 269 14.02 3.86 -27.57
CA LYS A 269 15.33 3.51 -27.02
C LYS A 269 15.63 2.02 -27.22
N ASP A 270 16.94 1.71 -27.24
CA ASP A 270 17.39 0.32 -27.16
C ASP A 270 16.79 -0.32 -25.89
N GLY A 271 16.14 -1.47 -26.04
CA GLY A 271 15.47 -2.19 -24.96
C GLY A 271 13.94 -2.01 -24.89
N ASP A 272 13.34 -0.99 -25.53
CA ASP A 272 11.88 -0.81 -25.52
C ASP A 272 11.13 -2.02 -26.09
N GLY A 273 11.68 -2.62 -27.17
CA GLY A 273 11.14 -3.86 -27.74
C GLY A 273 11.16 -5.03 -26.76
N GLN A 274 12.22 -5.17 -25.98
CA GLN A 274 12.34 -6.22 -24.96
C GLN A 274 11.36 -5.98 -23.79
N ILE A 275 11.18 -4.72 -23.37
CA ILE A 275 10.19 -4.35 -22.33
C ILE A 275 8.78 -4.73 -22.81
N ARG A 276 8.39 -4.40 -24.04
CA ARG A 276 7.09 -4.78 -24.61
C ARG A 276 6.92 -6.30 -24.72
N GLU A 277 7.97 -7.03 -25.09
CA GLU A 277 7.94 -8.50 -25.15
C GLU A 277 7.81 -9.14 -23.76
N GLN A 278 8.58 -8.64 -22.78
CA GLN A 278 8.66 -9.21 -21.45
C GLN A 278 7.42 -8.89 -20.60
N TYR A 279 6.91 -7.66 -20.65
CA TYR A 279 5.85 -7.16 -19.76
C TYR A 279 4.54 -6.85 -20.50
N GLY A 280 4.48 -7.04 -21.80
CA GLY A 280 3.28 -6.82 -22.61
C GLY A 280 2.17 -7.84 -22.36
N PRO A 281 0.98 -7.65 -22.97
CA PRO A 281 -0.16 -8.53 -22.80
C PRO A 281 0.15 -9.97 -23.18
N ARG A 282 -0.26 -10.91 -22.32
CA ARG A 282 -0.15 -12.35 -22.55
C ARG A 282 -1.52 -13.00 -22.39
N ALA A 283 -1.83 -14.01 -23.21
CA ALA A 283 -3.07 -14.77 -23.07
C ALA A 283 -3.10 -15.56 -21.74
N GLY A 284 -4.25 -15.54 -21.06
CA GLY A 284 -4.50 -16.39 -19.88
C GLY A 284 -4.09 -15.81 -18.52
N VAL A 285 -3.62 -14.57 -18.44
CA VAL A 285 -3.31 -13.93 -17.14
C VAL A 285 -4.60 -13.44 -16.49
N GLY A 286 -4.93 -13.96 -15.30
CA GLY A 286 -6.16 -13.63 -14.53
C GLY A 286 -6.19 -12.20 -13.97
N SER A 287 -7.31 -11.82 -13.34
CA SER A 287 -7.54 -10.48 -12.77
C SER A 287 -6.86 -10.21 -11.42
N GLY A 288 -6.04 -11.16 -10.92
CA GLY A 288 -5.29 -11.00 -9.68
C GLY A 288 -6.15 -10.66 -8.45
N GLY A 289 -5.63 -9.79 -7.56
CA GLY A 289 -6.30 -9.38 -6.32
C GLY A 289 -7.63 -8.62 -6.48
N GLY A 290 -7.99 -8.22 -7.70
CA GLY A 290 -9.26 -7.56 -7.99
C GLY A 290 -10.49 -8.44 -7.71
N THR A 291 -10.35 -9.76 -7.87
CA THR A 291 -11.41 -10.75 -7.63
C THR A 291 -11.18 -11.54 -6.35
N ASP A 292 -9.93 -11.97 -6.08
CA ASP A 292 -9.57 -12.76 -4.90
C ASP A 292 -8.41 -12.11 -4.14
N PRO A 293 -8.62 -11.68 -2.87
CA PRO A 293 -7.55 -11.12 -2.05
C PRO A 293 -6.38 -12.07 -1.81
N ARG A 294 -6.57 -13.39 -1.97
CA ARG A 294 -5.52 -14.41 -1.76
C ARG A 294 -4.67 -14.69 -3.01
N ALA A 295 -5.10 -14.18 -4.17
CA ALA A 295 -4.37 -14.36 -5.43
C ALA A 295 -3.20 -13.37 -5.61
N ILE A 296 -2.73 -12.75 -4.51
CA ILE A 296 -1.62 -11.79 -4.50
C ILE A 296 -0.31 -12.57 -4.30
N ASP A 297 0.70 -12.28 -5.12
CA ASP A 297 2.07 -12.76 -4.91
C ASP A 297 2.73 -12.00 -3.74
N PHE A 298 3.55 -12.68 -2.93
CA PHE A 298 4.28 -12.04 -1.84
C PHE A 298 5.63 -11.44 -2.26
N GLU A 299 6.03 -11.55 -3.52
CA GLU A 299 7.32 -11.03 -4.02
C GLU A 299 7.46 -9.52 -3.81
N GLY A 300 6.38 -8.75 -4.06
CA GLY A 300 6.37 -7.32 -3.76
C GLY A 300 6.59 -7.02 -2.27
N HIS A 301 6.03 -7.83 -1.37
CA HIS A 301 6.28 -7.72 0.07
C HIS A 301 7.74 -8.06 0.40
N ARG A 302 8.30 -9.11 -0.20
CA ARG A 302 9.70 -9.51 0.00
C ARG A 302 10.67 -8.38 -0.38
N ARG A 303 10.46 -7.73 -1.53
CA ARG A 303 11.27 -6.59 -1.96
C ARG A 303 11.08 -5.37 -1.05
N ASN A 304 9.86 -5.12 -0.57
CA ASN A 304 9.59 -4.04 0.38
C ASN A 304 10.28 -4.29 1.73
N PHE A 305 10.27 -5.54 2.24
CA PHE A 305 11.03 -5.90 3.43
C PHE A 305 12.54 -5.85 3.20
N ALA A 306 13.04 -6.17 2.00
CA ALA A 306 14.46 -6.02 1.67
C ALA A 306 14.92 -4.57 1.80
N ASP A 307 14.14 -3.61 1.29
CA ASP A 307 14.38 -2.17 1.45
C ASP A 307 14.42 -1.75 2.92
N PHE A 308 13.44 -2.19 3.71
CA PHE A 308 13.38 -1.90 5.15
C PHE A 308 14.57 -2.49 5.92
N VAL A 309 14.95 -3.73 5.63
CA VAL A 309 16.09 -4.40 6.26
C VAL A 309 17.42 -3.72 5.91
N ALA A 310 17.58 -3.26 4.65
CA ALA A 310 18.74 -2.48 4.23
C ALA A 310 18.83 -1.16 5.02
N ALA A 311 17.70 -0.49 5.22
CA ALA A 311 17.64 0.75 6.01
C ALA A 311 18.00 0.51 7.49
N ILE A 312 17.53 -0.59 8.10
CA ILE A 312 17.90 -0.96 9.48
C ILE A 312 19.42 -1.19 9.62
N ARG A 313 20.05 -1.76 8.60
CA ARG A 313 21.50 -2.00 8.59
C ARG A 313 22.32 -0.76 8.34
N GLY A 314 21.69 0.32 7.92
CA GLY A 314 22.36 1.58 7.54
C GLY A 314 22.95 1.56 6.13
N ASP A 315 22.54 0.60 5.28
CA ASP A 315 23.00 0.48 3.90
C ASP A 315 22.35 1.53 2.99
N SER A 316 21.14 1.98 3.33
CA SER A 316 20.35 2.98 2.61
C SER A 316 19.35 3.68 3.54
N SER A 317 18.71 4.76 3.06
CA SER A 317 17.45 5.21 3.62
C SER A 317 16.31 4.41 2.99
N PRO A 318 15.19 4.13 3.70
CA PRO A 318 14.07 3.41 3.11
C PRO A 318 13.49 4.21 1.93
N HIS A 319 13.22 3.55 0.81
CA HIS A 319 12.56 4.18 -0.34
C HIS A 319 11.10 4.49 -0.06
N LEU A 320 10.52 3.78 0.91
CA LEU A 320 9.14 3.94 1.33
C LEU A 320 9.08 4.15 2.84
N ASP A 321 9.27 5.39 3.24
CA ASP A 321 9.15 5.83 4.63
C ASP A 321 7.71 6.24 4.99
N GLY A 322 7.53 6.66 6.24
CA GLY A 322 6.23 7.09 6.73
C GLY A 322 5.68 8.33 6.04
N ALA A 323 6.53 9.27 5.60
CA ALA A 323 6.11 10.49 4.92
C ALA A 323 5.56 10.17 3.51
N GLU A 324 6.23 9.28 2.79
CA GLU A 324 5.76 8.78 1.50
C GLU A 324 4.42 8.03 1.63
N ALA A 325 4.29 7.15 2.63
CA ALA A 325 3.07 6.39 2.86
C ALA A 325 1.87 7.28 3.28
N ARG A 326 2.13 8.36 4.03
CA ARG A 326 1.13 9.34 4.44
C ARG A 326 0.44 10.04 3.25
N ASN A 327 1.14 10.21 2.12
CA ASN A 327 0.60 10.91 0.96
C ASN A 327 -0.67 10.24 0.41
N ALA A 328 -0.72 8.91 0.34
CA ALA A 328 -1.91 8.19 -0.11
C ALA A 328 -3.10 8.41 0.83
N VAL A 329 -2.86 8.40 2.15
CA VAL A 329 -3.89 8.69 3.16
C VAL A 329 -4.39 10.12 3.04
N ALA A 330 -3.50 11.10 2.84
CA ALA A 330 -3.85 12.51 2.67
C ALA A 330 -4.71 12.74 1.41
N ILE A 331 -4.40 12.07 0.30
CA ILE A 331 -5.20 12.12 -0.92
C ILE A 331 -6.61 11.57 -0.66
N ILE A 332 -6.71 10.37 -0.10
CA ILE A 332 -7.99 9.67 0.12
C ILE A 332 -8.88 10.46 1.10
N THR A 333 -8.34 10.91 2.23
CA THR A 333 -9.11 11.72 3.20
C THR A 333 -9.52 13.07 2.61
N SER A 334 -8.74 13.65 1.70
CA SER A 334 -9.10 14.86 0.96
C SER A 334 -10.21 14.59 -0.07
N ILE A 335 -10.25 13.41 -0.70
CA ILE A 335 -11.37 12.96 -1.55
C ILE A 335 -12.66 12.91 -0.72
N TYR A 336 -12.63 12.26 0.45
CA TYR A 336 -13.80 12.20 1.36
C TYR A 336 -14.25 13.59 1.81
N ARG A 337 -13.29 14.46 2.14
CA ARG A 337 -13.61 15.86 2.50
C ARG A 337 -14.23 16.61 1.34
N SER A 338 -13.70 16.47 0.12
CA SER A 338 -14.23 17.12 -1.08
C SER A 338 -15.67 16.69 -1.37
N ALA A 339 -15.94 15.38 -1.31
CA ALA A 339 -17.28 14.86 -1.53
C ALA A 339 -18.29 15.35 -0.48
N ARG A 340 -17.89 15.38 0.81
CA ARG A 340 -18.76 15.83 1.92
C ARG A 340 -19.03 17.33 1.90
N GLU A 341 -18.02 18.13 1.54
CA GLU A 341 -18.10 19.61 1.52
C GLU A 341 -18.52 20.15 0.15
N GLU A 342 -18.69 19.28 -0.86
CA GLU A 342 -19.08 19.63 -2.24
C GLU A 342 -18.21 20.73 -2.87
N ARG A 343 -16.92 20.70 -2.63
CA ARG A 343 -15.96 21.69 -3.13
C ARG A 343 -14.59 21.10 -3.46
N VAL A 344 -13.81 21.86 -4.22
CA VAL A 344 -12.39 21.56 -4.44
C VAL A 344 -11.62 21.67 -3.12
N VAL A 345 -10.75 20.70 -2.87
CA VAL A 345 -9.91 20.61 -1.67
C VAL A 345 -8.44 20.62 -2.07
N VAL A 346 -7.63 21.39 -1.34
CA VAL A 346 -6.16 21.35 -1.40
C VAL A 346 -5.69 20.19 -0.51
N ILE A 347 -4.79 19.38 -1.05
CA ILE A 347 -4.18 18.27 -0.28
C ILE A 347 -3.03 18.82 0.57
N PRO A 348 -3.01 18.54 1.87
CA PRO A 348 -2.04 19.09 2.81
C PRO A 348 -0.62 18.54 2.62
#